data_48f6567691b6f9831c65d1ec47c5d707
#
_entry.id   48f6567691b6f9831c65d1ec47c5d707
#
_cell.length_a   1.000
_cell.length_b   1.000
_cell.length_c   1.000
_cell.angle_alpha   90.00
_cell.angle_beta   90.00
_cell.angle_gamma   90.00
#
_symmetry.space_group_name_H-M   'P 1'
#
loop_
_entity.id
_entity.type
_entity.pdbx_description
1 polymer ?
#
loop_
_entity_poly.entity_id
_entity_poly.type
_entity_poly.pdbx_seq_one_letter_code
_entity_poly.pdbx_strand_id
1 'polypeptide(L)'
;MANILCSPSKYVQGAGEMKKLGEYAQKYGKKALVLITESGYKRIEDVLKVGFEGYDIEPVYEYFNRECSKTEINRLVAVMNEKGCDVVIGIGGGKILDTAKAVAYYKEVPVLICPTIASTDAPCSALSVIYTDEGVFEEYLFLPANPNMVLMDTEIIAKSPVRLTVSGMGDALATYFEARACQASEATTCAGGNVTMAAMSLAKLCFDTLMNEGVKAKLALEAGACTKAVEKVIEANTLLSLLTMMYI
;
A
#
# COMPACT_ATOMS: atom_id res chain seq x y z
N MET A 1 -6.66 -27.31 -9.81
CA MET A 1 -6.48 -26.35 -8.70
C MET A 1 -7.53 -25.24 -8.85
N ALA A 2 -7.99 -24.59 -7.79
CA ALA A 2 -8.96 -23.49 -7.91
C ALA A 2 -8.30 -22.24 -8.52
N ASN A 3 -9.06 -21.43 -9.26
CA ASN A 3 -8.62 -20.11 -9.69
C ASN A 3 -8.95 -19.09 -8.58
N ILE A 4 -7.94 -18.37 -8.10
CA ILE A 4 -8.09 -17.45 -6.96
C ILE A 4 -7.60 -16.06 -7.36
N LEU A 5 -8.39 -15.03 -7.00
CA LEU A 5 -8.03 -13.62 -7.11
C LEU A 5 -8.32 -12.96 -5.76
N CYS A 6 -7.32 -12.28 -5.21
CA CYS A 6 -7.45 -11.50 -3.97
C CYS A 6 -7.19 -10.02 -4.24
N SER A 7 -7.87 -9.14 -3.51
CA SER A 7 -7.69 -7.68 -3.62
C SER A 7 -7.98 -7.02 -2.27
N PRO A 8 -7.55 -5.77 -2.05
CA PRO A 8 -8.04 -4.97 -0.94
C PRO A 8 -9.57 -4.90 -0.94
N SER A 9 -10.17 -4.91 0.25
CA SER A 9 -11.64 -4.81 0.36
C SER A 9 -12.15 -3.48 -0.19
N LYS A 10 -11.33 -2.43 -0.12
CA LYS A 10 -11.62 -1.12 -0.68
C LYS A 10 -10.36 -0.44 -1.18
N TYR A 11 -10.40 0.08 -2.39
CA TYR A 11 -9.38 0.96 -2.95
C TYR A 11 -10.00 2.33 -3.22
N VAL A 12 -9.36 3.39 -2.72
CA VAL A 12 -9.77 4.78 -2.91
C VAL A 12 -8.60 5.55 -3.49
N GLN A 13 -8.81 6.26 -4.59
CA GLN A 13 -7.80 7.09 -5.20
C GLN A 13 -8.39 8.43 -5.62
N GLY A 14 -7.75 9.51 -5.26
CA GLY A 14 -8.14 10.86 -5.65
C GLY A 14 -7.27 11.94 -5.03
N ALA A 15 -7.42 13.16 -5.53
CA ALA A 15 -6.75 14.33 -5.01
C ALA A 15 -7.37 14.77 -3.67
N GLY A 16 -6.56 14.94 -2.63
CA GLY A 16 -6.99 15.39 -1.31
C GLY A 16 -7.80 14.36 -0.50
N GLU A 17 -7.80 13.09 -0.90
CA GLU A 17 -8.55 12.05 -0.18
C GLU A 17 -8.05 11.79 1.24
N MET A 18 -6.78 12.09 1.54
CA MET A 18 -6.23 12.01 2.90
C MET A 18 -6.94 12.97 3.88
N LYS A 19 -7.53 14.06 3.39
CA LYS A 19 -8.34 14.99 4.21
C LYS A 19 -9.67 14.38 4.67
N LYS A 20 -10.02 13.17 4.21
CA LYS A 20 -11.22 12.42 4.60
C LYS A 20 -10.85 11.13 5.36
N LEU A 21 -9.60 11.00 5.81
CA LEU A 21 -9.12 9.77 6.43
C LEU A 21 -9.97 9.32 7.62
N GLY A 22 -10.42 10.24 8.47
CA GLY A 22 -11.30 9.95 9.60
C GLY A 22 -12.69 9.47 9.18
N GLU A 23 -13.26 10.01 8.08
CA GLU A 23 -14.53 9.51 7.51
C GLU A 23 -14.44 8.02 7.14
N TYR A 24 -13.31 7.63 6.59
CA TYR A 24 -13.09 6.24 6.23
C TYR A 24 -12.78 5.39 7.45
N ALA A 25 -11.85 5.84 8.30
CA ALA A 25 -11.31 5.08 9.40
C ALA A 25 -12.32 4.80 10.52
N GLN A 26 -13.24 5.73 10.84
CA GLN A 26 -14.30 5.54 11.85
C GLN A 26 -15.23 4.35 11.58
N LYS A 27 -15.24 3.83 10.34
CA LYS A 27 -16.02 2.64 9.95
C LYS A 27 -15.35 1.33 10.37
N TYR A 28 -14.08 1.39 10.77
CA TYR A 28 -13.27 0.22 11.12
C TYR A 28 -12.90 0.16 12.60
N GLY A 29 -12.93 1.28 13.33
CA GLY A 29 -12.61 1.34 14.73
C GLY A 29 -12.88 2.72 15.33
N LYS A 30 -12.54 2.89 16.61
CA LYS A 30 -12.72 4.12 17.38
C LYS A 30 -11.39 4.76 17.75
N LYS A 31 -10.31 3.99 17.83
CA LYS A 31 -9.00 4.44 18.23
C LYS A 31 -7.92 3.86 17.32
N ALA A 32 -7.35 4.70 16.48
CA ALA A 32 -6.40 4.28 15.45
C ALA A 32 -4.95 4.43 15.90
N LEU A 33 -4.17 3.35 15.83
CA LEU A 33 -2.70 3.48 15.78
C LEU A 33 -2.31 4.01 14.40
N VAL A 34 -1.77 5.23 14.35
CA VAL A 34 -1.31 5.85 13.10
C VAL A 34 0.22 5.78 13.04
N LEU A 35 0.71 4.85 12.23
CA LEU A 35 2.14 4.63 12.02
C LEU A 35 2.66 5.50 10.88
N ILE A 36 3.62 6.36 11.14
CA ILE A 36 4.20 7.31 10.18
C ILE A 36 5.64 7.66 10.61
N THR A 37 6.52 8.10 9.68
CA THR A 37 7.80 8.68 10.10
C THR A 37 7.62 10.08 10.66
N GLU A 38 8.49 10.52 11.57
CA GLU A 38 8.49 11.90 12.09
C GLU A 38 8.56 12.94 10.95
N SER A 39 9.43 12.72 9.98
CA SER A 39 9.54 13.60 8.80
C SER A 39 8.32 13.54 7.88
N GLY A 40 7.65 12.37 7.80
CA GLY A 40 6.39 12.19 7.08
C GLY A 40 5.27 12.98 7.74
N TYR A 41 5.14 12.86 9.05
CA TYR A 41 4.15 13.61 9.82
C TYR A 41 4.30 15.12 9.59
N LYS A 42 5.51 15.67 9.77
CA LYS A 42 5.79 17.10 9.56
C LYS A 42 5.41 17.61 8.17
N ARG A 43 5.49 16.75 7.14
CA ARG A 43 5.13 17.13 5.75
C ARG A 43 3.63 17.22 5.50
N ILE A 44 2.83 16.45 6.21
CA ILE A 44 1.37 16.33 5.97
C ILE A 44 0.53 16.57 7.24
N GLU A 45 1.13 17.18 8.27
CA GLU A 45 0.47 17.42 9.56
C GLU A 45 -0.87 18.14 9.40
N ASP A 46 -0.91 19.22 8.60
CA ASP A 46 -2.14 19.99 8.38
C ASP A 46 -3.20 19.16 7.64
N VAL A 47 -2.78 18.29 6.73
CA VAL A 47 -3.69 17.37 6.02
C VAL A 47 -4.27 16.35 7.00
N LEU A 48 -3.45 15.81 7.92
CA LEU A 48 -3.90 14.85 8.91
C LEU A 48 -4.81 15.47 9.96
N LYS A 49 -4.53 16.71 10.41
CA LYS A 49 -5.41 17.46 11.31
C LYS A 49 -6.82 17.59 10.72
N VAL A 50 -6.91 18.09 9.48
CA VAL A 50 -8.19 18.17 8.75
C VAL A 50 -8.79 16.78 8.53
N GLY A 51 -7.95 15.80 8.25
CA GLY A 51 -8.38 14.43 7.94
C GLY A 51 -9.09 13.72 9.07
N PHE A 52 -8.80 14.06 10.32
CA PHE A 52 -9.44 13.47 11.50
C PHE A 52 -10.45 14.40 12.19
N GLU A 53 -10.51 15.67 11.80
CA GLU A 53 -11.39 16.66 12.46
C GLU A 53 -12.87 16.33 12.27
N GLY A 54 -13.62 16.26 13.38
CA GLY A 54 -15.07 16.05 13.38
C GLY A 54 -15.52 14.61 13.17
N TYR A 55 -14.61 13.65 13.10
CA TYR A 55 -14.93 12.21 12.97
C TYR A 55 -14.79 11.48 14.31
N ASP A 56 -15.58 10.42 14.48
CA ASP A 56 -15.63 9.62 15.71
C ASP A 56 -14.50 8.54 15.70
N ILE A 57 -13.26 9.02 15.64
CA ILE A 57 -12.04 8.21 15.73
C ILE A 57 -10.89 9.02 16.31
N GLU A 58 -10.21 8.47 17.31
CA GLU A 58 -9.06 9.08 17.97
C GLU A 58 -7.75 8.57 17.33
N PRO A 59 -6.92 9.43 16.68
CA PRO A 59 -5.62 9.03 16.19
C PRO A 59 -4.56 9.03 17.31
N VAL A 60 -3.85 7.91 17.45
CA VAL A 60 -2.66 7.75 18.28
C VAL A 60 -1.46 7.63 17.36
N TYR A 61 -0.67 8.69 17.26
CA TYR A 61 0.50 8.74 16.39
C TYR A 61 1.69 8.03 17.01
N GLU A 62 2.32 7.13 16.23
CA GLU A 62 3.57 6.47 16.56
C GLU A 62 4.59 6.65 15.44
N TYR A 63 5.81 7.01 15.80
CA TYR A 63 6.88 7.18 14.82
C TYR A 63 7.57 5.86 14.52
N PHE A 64 7.64 5.56 13.25
CA PHE A 64 8.25 4.35 12.71
C PHE A 64 9.77 4.34 12.92
N ASN A 65 10.29 3.23 13.43
CA ASN A 65 11.70 3.05 13.76
C ASN A 65 12.49 2.30 12.67
N ARG A 66 12.50 2.85 11.46
CA ARG A 66 13.35 2.51 10.29
C ARG A 66 13.05 1.19 9.58
N GLU A 67 12.94 0.05 10.29
CA GLU A 67 12.82 -1.25 9.65
C GLU A 67 11.50 -1.95 10.00
N CYS A 68 10.98 -2.74 9.04
CA CYS A 68 9.89 -3.68 9.28
C CYS A 68 10.48 -4.92 9.95
N SER A 69 10.79 -4.80 11.25
CA SER A 69 11.41 -5.87 12.03
C SER A 69 10.48 -6.41 13.11
N LYS A 70 10.78 -7.63 13.59
CA LYS A 70 10.03 -8.23 14.71
C LYS A 70 10.09 -7.36 15.97
N THR A 71 11.21 -6.69 16.21
CA THR A 71 11.38 -5.74 17.32
C THR A 71 10.38 -4.60 17.21
N GLU A 72 10.30 -3.96 16.04
CA GLU A 72 9.40 -2.83 15.82
C GLU A 72 7.92 -3.25 15.84
N ILE A 73 7.59 -4.38 15.24
CA ILE A 73 6.23 -4.95 15.26
C ILE A 73 5.80 -5.22 16.71
N ASN A 74 6.63 -5.88 17.52
CA ASN A 74 6.34 -6.17 18.92
C ASN A 74 6.19 -4.88 19.76
N ARG A 75 7.02 -3.85 19.53
CA ARG A 75 6.89 -2.54 20.16
C ARG A 75 5.52 -1.94 19.89
N LEU A 76 5.09 -1.93 18.63
CA LEU A 76 3.81 -1.34 18.22
C LEU A 76 2.60 -2.14 18.72
N VAL A 77 2.70 -3.47 18.77
CA VAL A 77 1.68 -4.33 19.39
C VAL A 77 1.53 -4.01 20.89
N ALA A 78 2.64 -3.76 21.59
CA ALA A 78 2.59 -3.34 23.00
C ALA A 78 1.91 -1.97 23.17
N VAL A 79 2.24 -1.01 22.30
CA VAL A 79 1.58 0.30 22.28
C VAL A 79 0.08 0.19 22.03
N MET A 80 -0.34 -0.65 21.07
CA MET A 80 -1.77 -0.88 20.81
C MET A 80 -2.49 -1.42 22.05
N ASN A 81 -1.87 -2.36 22.78
CA ASN A 81 -2.43 -2.90 24.02
C ASN A 81 -2.56 -1.83 25.09
N GLU A 82 -1.51 -1.03 25.30
CA GLU A 82 -1.48 0.04 26.31
C GLU A 82 -2.50 1.13 26.03
N LYS A 83 -2.59 1.56 24.77
CA LYS A 83 -3.48 2.68 24.36
C LYS A 83 -4.90 2.23 24.04
N GLY A 84 -5.15 0.92 23.89
CA GLY A 84 -6.46 0.38 23.53
C GLY A 84 -6.86 0.70 22.08
N CYS A 85 -5.89 0.69 21.14
CA CYS A 85 -6.18 0.90 19.72
C CYS A 85 -6.86 -0.33 19.11
N ASP A 86 -7.84 -0.11 18.24
CA ASP A 86 -8.70 -1.13 17.62
C ASP A 86 -8.63 -1.13 16.07
N VAL A 87 -7.82 -0.25 15.48
CA VAL A 87 -7.51 -0.20 14.06
C VAL A 87 -6.09 0.30 13.84
N VAL A 88 -5.42 -0.15 12.77
CA VAL A 88 -4.09 0.32 12.38
C VAL A 88 -4.17 1.12 11.09
N ILE A 89 -3.48 2.26 11.03
CA ILE A 89 -3.32 3.08 9.83
C ILE A 89 -1.84 3.24 9.55
N GLY A 90 -1.35 2.71 8.42
CA GLY A 90 0.03 2.89 7.97
C GLY A 90 0.12 4.00 6.92
N ILE A 91 0.94 5.04 7.19
CA ILE A 91 1.12 6.18 6.27
C ILE A 91 2.58 6.31 5.88
N GLY A 92 2.92 6.02 4.61
CA GLY A 92 4.31 6.11 4.17
C GLY A 92 4.68 5.28 2.97
N GLY A 93 5.89 4.72 2.98
CA GLY A 93 6.41 3.79 1.99
C GLY A 93 6.36 2.33 2.46
N GLY A 94 6.83 1.41 1.61
CA GLY A 94 6.68 -0.04 1.79
C GLY A 94 6.95 -0.58 3.19
N LYS A 95 8.11 -0.24 3.81
CA LYS A 95 8.46 -0.74 5.16
C LYS A 95 7.44 -0.37 6.23
N ILE A 96 6.93 0.87 6.21
CA ILE A 96 5.88 1.31 7.15
C ILE A 96 4.58 0.55 6.90
N LEU A 97 4.22 0.39 5.63
CA LEU A 97 2.98 -0.27 5.24
C LEU A 97 3.01 -1.75 5.61
N ASP A 98 4.15 -2.42 5.39
CA ASP A 98 4.36 -3.81 5.80
C ASP A 98 4.32 -3.96 7.32
N THR A 99 4.95 -3.04 8.08
CA THR A 99 4.86 -3.04 9.54
C THR A 99 3.42 -2.86 10.01
N ALA A 100 2.66 -1.93 9.42
CA ALA A 100 1.26 -1.69 9.76
C ALA A 100 0.38 -2.94 9.50
N LYS A 101 0.59 -3.61 8.37
CA LYS A 101 -0.09 -4.88 8.04
C LYS A 101 0.26 -5.98 9.05
N ALA A 102 1.54 -6.14 9.39
CA ALA A 102 1.99 -7.14 10.35
C ALA A 102 1.43 -6.88 11.77
N VAL A 103 1.45 -5.61 12.23
CA VAL A 103 0.87 -5.24 13.53
C VAL A 103 -0.62 -5.55 13.57
N ALA A 104 -1.36 -5.16 12.54
CA ALA A 104 -2.80 -5.44 12.44
C ALA A 104 -3.09 -6.94 12.43
N TYR A 105 -2.26 -7.74 11.74
CA TYR A 105 -2.36 -9.20 11.72
C TYR A 105 -2.21 -9.80 13.12
N TYR A 106 -1.14 -9.44 13.86
CA TYR A 106 -0.92 -9.98 15.22
C TYR A 106 -1.96 -9.48 16.23
N LYS A 107 -2.61 -8.36 15.96
CA LYS A 107 -3.69 -7.81 16.79
C LYS A 107 -5.09 -8.25 16.36
N GLU A 108 -5.21 -8.92 15.21
CA GLU A 108 -6.49 -9.31 14.62
C GLU A 108 -7.47 -8.12 14.45
N VAL A 109 -6.93 -6.96 14.04
CA VAL A 109 -7.70 -5.73 13.84
C VAL A 109 -7.64 -5.28 12.37
N PRO A 110 -8.58 -4.41 11.93
CA PRO A 110 -8.54 -3.84 10.59
C PRO A 110 -7.28 -2.99 10.34
N VAL A 111 -6.83 -2.96 9.06
CA VAL A 111 -5.72 -2.13 8.61
C VAL A 111 -6.10 -1.27 7.41
N LEU A 112 -5.76 0.02 7.50
CA LEU A 112 -5.86 0.99 6.43
C LEU A 112 -4.44 1.39 5.99
N ILE A 113 -4.18 1.34 4.70
CA ILE A 113 -2.87 1.60 4.10
C ILE A 113 -2.96 2.88 3.28
N CYS A 114 -2.13 3.87 3.63
CA CYS A 114 -2.11 5.20 3.04
C CYS A 114 -0.72 5.50 2.47
N PRO A 115 -0.40 5.06 1.25
CA PRO A 115 0.89 5.31 0.63
C PRO A 115 1.13 6.79 0.37
N THR A 116 2.36 7.24 0.60
CA THR A 116 2.80 8.59 0.22
C THR A 116 3.69 8.59 -1.02
N ILE A 117 3.93 7.42 -1.58
CA ILE A 117 4.69 7.16 -2.81
C ILE A 117 4.03 6.01 -3.57
N ALA A 118 4.23 5.93 -4.89
CA ALA A 118 3.73 4.84 -5.74
C ALA A 118 4.91 4.08 -6.37
N SER A 119 5.79 3.51 -5.52
CA SER A 119 7.03 2.86 -5.95
C SER A 119 6.95 1.35 -6.09
N THR A 120 5.83 0.72 -5.69
CA THR A 120 5.60 -0.74 -5.67
C THR A 120 4.13 -1.02 -5.42
N ASP A 121 3.70 -2.25 -5.60
CA ASP A 121 2.34 -2.74 -5.32
C ASP A 121 2.14 -3.22 -3.86
N ALA A 122 3.19 -3.23 -3.04
CA ALA A 122 3.13 -3.61 -1.62
C ALA A 122 1.96 -3.01 -0.81
N PRO A 123 1.47 -1.78 -1.12
CA PRO A 123 0.31 -1.22 -0.43
C PRO A 123 -0.93 -2.11 -0.45
N CYS A 124 -1.13 -2.83 -1.53
CA CYS A 124 -2.32 -3.63 -1.75
C CYS A 124 -2.14 -5.12 -1.37
N SER A 125 -0.91 -5.61 -1.13
CA SER A 125 -0.59 -7.03 -0.96
C SER A 125 -1.01 -7.62 0.39
N ALA A 126 -1.34 -8.93 0.38
CA ALA A 126 -1.51 -9.76 1.57
C ALA A 126 -0.16 -10.34 2.03
N LEU A 127 0.87 -9.51 2.07
CA LEU A 127 2.24 -9.88 2.38
C LEU A 127 2.94 -8.74 3.12
N SER A 128 3.78 -9.07 4.09
CA SER A 128 4.75 -8.15 4.68
C SER A 128 6.14 -8.76 4.59
N VAL A 129 7.11 -7.97 4.15
CA VAL A 129 8.52 -8.37 4.11
C VAL A 129 9.17 -8.00 5.44
N ILE A 130 9.63 -9.01 6.17
CA ILE A 130 10.25 -8.82 7.48
C ILE A 130 11.77 -8.78 7.34
N TYR A 131 12.39 -7.84 8.02
CA TYR A 131 13.83 -7.63 8.05
C TYR A 131 14.36 -7.72 9.49
N THR A 132 15.64 -7.96 9.63
CA THR A 132 16.33 -7.73 10.92
C THR A 132 16.40 -6.23 11.23
N ASP A 133 16.76 -5.86 12.46
CA ASP A 133 16.94 -4.45 12.85
C ASP A 133 18.06 -3.75 12.04
N GLU A 134 19.01 -4.54 11.46
CA GLU A 134 20.09 -4.09 10.58
C GLU A 134 19.65 -3.98 9.11
N GLY A 135 18.40 -4.35 8.77
CA GLY A 135 17.85 -4.26 7.41
C GLY A 135 18.20 -5.43 6.50
N VAL A 136 18.57 -6.58 7.05
CA VAL A 136 18.77 -7.82 6.29
C VAL A 136 17.44 -8.54 6.17
N PHE A 137 17.11 -9.06 4.97
CA PHE A 137 15.91 -9.88 4.76
C PHE A 137 15.87 -11.06 5.72
N GLU A 138 14.74 -11.26 6.39
CA GLU A 138 14.54 -12.36 7.34
C GLU A 138 13.48 -13.35 6.81
N GLU A 139 12.27 -12.88 6.53
CA GLU A 139 11.19 -13.74 6.04
C GLU A 139 10.07 -12.98 5.32
N TYR A 140 9.23 -13.73 4.60
CA TYR A 140 7.93 -13.26 4.13
C TYR A 140 6.83 -13.65 5.11
N LEU A 141 6.13 -12.68 5.66
CA LEU A 141 4.91 -12.89 6.45
C LEU A 141 3.70 -12.86 5.53
N PHE A 142 3.19 -14.04 5.17
CA PHE A 142 1.96 -14.16 4.40
C PHE A 142 0.75 -13.89 5.29
N LEU A 143 -0.11 -13.00 4.82
CA LEU A 143 -1.31 -12.58 5.54
C LEU A 143 -2.55 -13.29 4.97
N PRO A 144 -3.57 -13.57 5.80
CA PRO A 144 -4.78 -14.28 5.35
C PRO A 144 -5.65 -13.45 4.40
N ALA A 145 -5.47 -12.13 4.38
CA ALA A 145 -6.25 -11.21 3.55
C ALA A 145 -5.45 -9.96 3.19
N ASN A 146 -5.83 -9.34 2.08
CA ASN A 146 -5.34 -8.01 1.70
C ASN A 146 -5.88 -6.94 2.68
N PRO A 147 -5.30 -5.73 2.71
CA PRO A 147 -5.76 -4.65 3.59
C PRO A 147 -7.26 -4.34 3.46
N ASN A 148 -7.89 -3.97 4.57
CA ASN A 148 -9.29 -3.56 4.58
C ASN A 148 -9.54 -2.34 3.70
N MET A 149 -8.55 -1.44 3.61
CA MET A 149 -8.62 -0.28 2.74
C MET A 149 -7.23 0.17 2.31
N VAL A 150 -7.11 0.61 1.06
CA VAL A 150 -5.95 1.35 0.52
C VAL A 150 -6.43 2.72 0.07
N LEU A 151 -5.78 3.78 0.56
CA LEU A 151 -6.12 5.18 0.29
C LEU A 151 -4.95 5.87 -0.40
N MET A 152 -5.09 6.17 -1.68
CA MET A 152 -4.11 6.82 -2.53
C MET A 152 -4.47 8.30 -2.72
N ASP A 153 -3.80 9.19 -1.97
CA ASP A 153 -3.93 10.64 -2.21
C ASP A 153 -2.97 11.06 -3.31
N THR A 154 -3.53 11.35 -4.49
CA THR A 154 -2.71 11.65 -5.67
C THR A 154 -1.97 12.99 -5.58
N GLU A 155 -2.43 13.96 -4.77
CA GLU A 155 -1.69 15.20 -4.50
C GLU A 155 -0.45 14.96 -3.63
N ILE A 156 -0.54 14.08 -2.64
CA ILE A 156 0.60 13.72 -1.78
C ILE A 156 1.62 12.94 -2.59
N ILE A 157 1.16 11.94 -3.36
CA ILE A 157 2.04 11.09 -4.17
C ILE A 157 2.74 11.90 -5.27
N ALA A 158 2.04 12.82 -5.94
CA ALA A 158 2.62 13.66 -6.97
C ALA A 158 3.74 14.60 -6.46
N LYS A 159 3.76 14.91 -5.15
CA LYS A 159 4.83 15.69 -4.51
C LYS A 159 6.03 14.84 -4.09
N SER A 160 5.94 13.53 -4.23
CA SER A 160 7.06 12.62 -3.92
C SER A 160 8.15 12.68 -5.01
N PRO A 161 9.39 12.24 -4.71
CA PRO A 161 10.45 12.20 -5.72
C PRO A 161 10.04 11.35 -6.93
N VAL A 162 10.08 11.92 -8.13
CA VAL A 162 9.63 11.31 -9.39
C VAL A 162 10.26 9.93 -9.63
N ARG A 163 11.54 9.77 -9.24
CA ARG A 163 12.25 8.47 -9.35
C ARG A 163 11.52 7.32 -8.67
N LEU A 164 10.73 7.58 -7.61
CA LEU A 164 9.98 6.54 -6.89
C LEU A 164 8.76 6.07 -7.69
N THR A 165 8.05 6.98 -8.35
CA THR A 165 6.97 6.61 -9.27
C THR A 165 7.53 5.86 -10.49
N VAL A 166 8.71 6.27 -11.00
CA VAL A 166 9.39 5.56 -12.10
C VAL A 166 9.84 4.16 -11.66
N SER A 167 10.32 4.01 -10.42
CA SER A 167 10.61 2.67 -9.85
C SER A 167 9.37 1.78 -9.85
N GLY A 168 8.21 2.33 -9.41
CA GLY A 168 6.94 1.61 -9.47
C GLY A 168 6.49 1.23 -10.89
N MET A 169 6.79 2.08 -11.89
CA MET A 169 6.52 1.71 -13.29
C MET A 169 7.35 0.49 -13.72
N GLY A 170 8.61 0.38 -13.26
CA GLY A 170 9.47 -0.78 -13.54
C GLY A 170 8.95 -2.05 -12.89
N ASP A 171 8.58 -1.95 -11.62
CA ASP A 171 7.97 -3.01 -10.82
C ASP A 171 6.68 -3.52 -11.47
N ALA A 172 5.74 -2.61 -11.73
CA ALA A 172 4.46 -2.93 -12.35
C ALA A 172 4.59 -3.43 -13.81
N LEU A 173 5.62 -3.00 -14.53
CA LEU A 173 5.89 -3.53 -15.88
C LEU A 173 6.34 -4.99 -15.83
N ALA A 174 7.20 -5.36 -14.86
CA ALA A 174 7.66 -6.74 -14.68
C ALA A 174 6.50 -7.70 -14.41
N THR A 175 5.52 -7.27 -13.60
CA THR A 175 4.37 -8.08 -13.19
C THR A 175 3.58 -8.67 -14.37
N TYR A 176 3.47 -7.95 -15.50
CA TYR A 176 2.80 -8.51 -16.69
C TYR A 176 3.52 -9.73 -17.27
N PHE A 177 4.85 -9.68 -17.31
CA PHE A 177 5.66 -10.79 -17.82
C PHE A 177 5.66 -11.96 -16.85
N GLU A 178 5.70 -11.70 -15.56
CA GLU A 178 5.58 -12.69 -14.50
C GLU A 178 4.21 -13.39 -14.55
N ALA A 179 3.12 -12.64 -14.71
CA ALA A 179 1.77 -13.17 -14.86
C ALA A 179 1.67 -14.13 -16.06
N ARG A 180 2.26 -13.76 -17.19
CA ARG A 180 2.30 -14.62 -18.39
C ARG A 180 3.11 -15.89 -18.16
N ALA A 181 4.25 -15.79 -17.52
CA ALA A 181 5.10 -16.93 -17.20
C ALA A 181 4.39 -17.90 -16.25
N CYS A 182 3.76 -17.37 -15.18
CA CYS A 182 2.99 -18.16 -14.24
C CYS A 182 1.80 -18.87 -14.93
N GLN A 183 1.06 -18.17 -15.79
CA GLN A 183 -0.03 -18.77 -16.56
C GLN A 183 0.47 -19.90 -17.47
N ALA A 184 1.59 -19.68 -18.17
CA ALA A 184 2.15 -20.67 -19.11
C ALA A 184 2.71 -21.91 -18.41
N SER A 185 3.23 -21.76 -17.20
CA SER A 185 3.78 -22.85 -16.39
C SER A 185 2.74 -23.54 -15.49
N GLU A 186 1.50 -23.04 -15.46
CA GLU A 186 0.44 -23.49 -14.54
C GLU A 186 0.88 -23.45 -13.05
N ALA A 187 1.81 -22.54 -12.72
CA ALA A 187 2.32 -22.39 -11.36
C ALA A 187 1.26 -21.81 -10.40
N THR A 188 1.43 -22.11 -9.13
CA THR A 188 0.55 -21.57 -8.08
C THR A 188 0.88 -20.10 -7.83
N THR A 189 -0.14 -19.23 -7.77
CA THR A 189 -0.01 -17.82 -7.45
C THR A 189 0.17 -17.59 -5.94
N CYS A 190 0.58 -16.38 -5.53
CA CYS A 190 0.61 -15.97 -4.12
C CYS A 190 -0.75 -16.11 -3.42
N ALA A 191 -1.85 -16.09 -4.15
CA ALA A 191 -3.19 -16.34 -3.63
C ALA A 191 -3.48 -17.84 -3.35
N GLY A 192 -2.55 -18.73 -3.65
CA GLY A 192 -2.68 -20.18 -3.40
C GLY A 192 -3.48 -20.95 -4.45
N GLY A 193 -3.76 -20.35 -5.62
CA GLY A 193 -4.51 -20.98 -6.72
C GLY A 193 -3.92 -20.69 -8.08
N ASN A 194 -4.62 -21.10 -9.13
CA ASN A 194 -4.25 -20.78 -10.52
C ASN A 194 -4.62 -19.33 -10.86
N VAL A 195 -3.99 -18.84 -11.93
CA VAL A 195 -4.25 -17.53 -12.53
C VAL A 195 -5.69 -17.43 -13.02
N THR A 196 -6.38 -16.34 -12.69
CA THR A 196 -7.72 -16.05 -13.23
C THR A 196 -7.65 -15.29 -14.56
N MET A 197 -8.69 -15.36 -15.39
CA MET A 197 -8.82 -14.50 -16.58
C MET A 197 -8.85 -13.02 -16.19
N ALA A 198 -9.45 -12.68 -15.03
CA ALA A 198 -9.48 -11.32 -14.52
C ALA A 198 -8.07 -10.81 -14.21
N ALA A 199 -7.24 -11.61 -13.50
CA ALA A 199 -5.85 -11.26 -13.22
C ALA A 199 -5.06 -10.97 -14.50
N MET A 200 -5.15 -11.83 -15.52
CA MET A 200 -4.47 -11.63 -16.81
C MET A 200 -4.95 -10.38 -17.55
N SER A 201 -6.25 -10.08 -17.48
CA SER A 201 -6.81 -8.87 -18.09
C SER A 201 -6.30 -7.60 -17.39
N LEU A 202 -6.19 -7.64 -16.07
CA LEU A 202 -5.64 -6.53 -15.26
C LEU A 202 -4.14 -6.36 -15.48
N ALA A 203 -3.37 -7.46 -15.58
CA ALA A 203 -1.95 -7.41 -15.97
C ALA A 203 -1.74 -6.73 -17.33
N LYS A 204 -2.55 -7.10 -18.31
CA LYS A 204 -2.50 -6.49 -19.64
C LYS A 204 -2.89 -5.01 -19.59
N LEU A 205 -3.93 -4.65 -18.85
CA LEU A 205 -4.33 -3.26 -18.63
C LEU A 205 -3.22 -2.45 -17.96
N CYS A 206 -2.56 -3.02 -16.94
CA CYS A 206 -1.40 -2.41 -16.29
C CYS A 206 -0.30 -2.11 -17.31
N PHE A 207 0.14 -3.12 -18.07
CA PHE A 207 1.14 -2.99 -19.12
C PHE A 207 0.78 -1.88 -20.13
N ASP A 208 -0.44 -1.94 -20.70
CA ASP A 208 -0.89 -0.96 -21.71
C ASP A 208 -0.95 0.46 -21.13
N THR A 209 -1.38 0.60 -19.88
CA THR A 209 -1.42 1.90 -19.18
C THR A 209 -0.01 2.48 -19.05
N LEU A 210 0.97 1.68 -18.61
CA LEU A 210 2.36 2.13 -18.48
C LEU A 210 2.97 2.51 -19.82
N MET A 211 2.74 1.72 -20.87
CA MET A 211 3.25 2.01 -22.21
C MET A 211 2.64 3.29 -22.82
N ASN A 212 1.37 3.56 -22.57
CA ASN A 212 0.66 4.71 -23.14
C ASN A 212 0.82 6.00 -22.32
N GLU A 213 0.91 5.90 -20.99
CA GLU A 213 0.85 7.04 -20.08
C GLU A 213 2.14 7.27 -19.28
N GLY A 214 3.05 6.30 -19.19
CA GLY A 214 4.23 6.37 -18.31
C GLY A 214 5.12 7.58 -18.56
N VAL A 215 5.48 7.85 -19.82
CA VAL A 215 6.33 9.02 -20.18
C VAL A 215 5.60 10.33 -19.89
N LYS A 216 4.30 10.42 -20.19
CA LYS A 216 3.48 11.60 -19.92
C LYS A 216 3.39 11.87 -18.41
N ALA A 217 3.18 10.82 -17.61
CA ALA A 217 3.12 10.91 -16.16
C ALA A 217 4.47 11.39 -15.59
N LYS A 218 5.58 10.83 -16.05
CA LYS A 218 6.93 11.26 -15.63
C LYS A 218 7.15 12.73 -15.90
N LEU A 219 6.88 13.20 -17.12
CA LEU A 219 7.05 14.62 -17.51
C LEU A 219 6.13 15.54 -16.71
N ALA A 220 4.89 15.13 -16.44
CA ALA A 220 3.95 15.88 -15.61
C ALA A 220 4.46 16.01 -14.16
N LEU A 221 4.97 14.93 -13.57
CA LEU A 221 5.53 14.94 -12.23
C LEU A 221 6.79 15.80 -12.13
N GLU A 222 7.67 15.77 -13.15
CA GLU A 222 8.84 16.66 -13.23
C GLU A 222 8.46 18.14 -13.32
N ALA A 223 7.30 18.44 -13.91
CA ALA A 223 6.70 19.77 -13.93
C ALA A 223 5.87 20.11 -12.68
N GLY A 224 5.81 19.21 -11.68
CA GLY A 224 5.03 19.40 -10.45
C GLY A 224 3.50 19.30 -10.63
N ALA A 225 3.03 18.64 -11.69
CA ALA A 225 1.62 18.56 -12.03
C ALA A 225 1.06 17.14 -11.80
N CYS A 226 -0.11 17.06 -11.15
CA CYS A 226 -0.89 15.82 -11.03
C CYS A 226 -1.95 15.81 -12.15
N THR A 227 -1.66 15.08 -13.23
CA THR A 227 -2.53 14.94 -14.40
C THR A 227 -3.24 13.58 -14.42
N LYS A 228 -4.19 13.41 -15.34
CA LYS A 228 -4.84 12.11 -15.55
C LYS A 228 -3.84 10.98 -15.90
N ALA A 229 -2.74 11.29 -16.57
CA ALA A 229 -1.68 10.32 -16.82
C ALA A 229 -1.00 9.90 -15.50
N VAL A 230 -0.77 10.82 -14.57
CA VAL A 230 -0.23 10.53 -13.24
C VAL A 230 -1.19 9.64 -12.45
N GLU A 231 -2.48 9.98 -12.40
CA GLU A 231 -3.50 9.19 -11.71
C GLU A 231 -3.55 7.75 -12.24
N LYS A 232 -3.56 7.55 -13.56
CA LYS A 232 -3.54 6.22 -14.18
C LYS A 232 -2.29 5.43 -13.85
N VAL A 233 -1.12 6.08 -13.83
CA VAL A 233 0.14 5.41 -13.48
C VAL A 233 0.20 5.05 -12.00
N ILE A 234 -0.34 5.88 -11.10
CA ILE A 234 -0.48 5.53 -9.69
C ILE A 234 -1.32 4.26 -9.52
N GLU A 235 -2.47 4.19 -10.19
CA GLU A 235 -3.33 3.00 -10.16
C GLU A 235 -2.62 1.77 -10.74
N ALA A 236 -1.89 1.93 -11.85
CA ALA A 236 -1.12 0.85 -12.47
C ALA A 236 -0.04 0.33 -11.53
N ASN A 237 0.74 1.23 -10.90
CA ASN A 237 1.84 0.88 -10.00
C ASN A 237 1.39 0.21 -8.70
N THR A 238 0.12 0.32 -8.31
CA THR A 238 -0.34 -0.13 -6.99
C THR A 238 -1.44 -1.18 -7.06
N LEU A 239 -2.56 -0.88 -7.71
CA LEU A 239 -3.71 -1.78 -7.75
C LEU A 239 -3.59 -2.82 -8.87
N LEU A 240 -3.30 -2.37 -10.10
CA LEU A 240 -3.31 -3.28 -11.25
C LEU A 240 -2.15 -4.27 -11.21
N SER A 241 -0.95 -3.84 -10.75
CA SER A 241 0.20 -4.73 -10.59
C SER A 241 -0.04 -5.78 -9.52
N LEU A 242 -0.58 -5.41 -8.36
CA LEU A 242 -0.86 -6.37 -7.29
C LEU A 242 -1.78 -7.50 -7.72
N LEU A 243 -2.88 -7.18 -8.42
CA LEU A 243 -3.91 -8.17 -8.78
C LEU A 243 -3.38 -9.26 -9.71
N THR A 244 -2.11 -9.15 -10.09
CA THR A 244 -1.39 -10.07 -10.96
C THR A 244 -0.17 -10.72 -10.30
N MET A 245 0.08 -10.42 -9.01
CA MET A 245 1.22 -10.95 -8.25
C MET A 245 1.28 -12.48 -8.27
N MET A 246 2.37 -13.01 -8.77
CA MET A 246 2.61 -14.43 -9.00
C MET A 246 3.85 -14.88 -8.23
N TYR A 247 3.85 -16.14 -7.75
CA TYR A 247 5.11 -16.77 -7.33
C TYR A 247 5.97 -17.01 -8.58
N ILE A 248 7.21 -16.60 -8.48
CA ILE A 248 8.28 -17.10 -9.37
C ILE A 248 8.97 -18.27 -8.66
#